data_3839aa8f68a749c51aaa5100595eaabc
#
_entry.id   3839aa8f68a749c51aaa5100595eaabc
#
_cell.length_a   1.000
_cell.length_b   1.000
_cell.length_c   1.000
_cell.angle_alpha   90.00
_cell.angle_beta   90.00
_cell.angle_gamma   90.00
#
_symmetry.space_group_name_H-M   'P 1'
#
loop_
_entity.id
_entity.type
_entity.pdbx_description
1 polymer ?
#
loop_
_entity_poly.entity_id
_entity_poly.type
_entity_poly.pdbx_seq_one_letter_code
_entity_poly.pdbx_strand_id
1 'polypeptide(L)'
;MTILPGAGAYWFEGNDIGCLLVHGFTGTPQNVRPLADYLARRGLAVSAPRMPGHGTTVEDLDATGPQGWLGAAEDALAELRRRCSTVFVAGISMGGTITLDLARRHPDLAGVVVMAAPVLALDALEPLVQDPDRPFSVPAPWATVGVLTEDVGVGGIAYLEMPLGVLERGMEFVGDVRAGLSDVRVPTLLIYGDADLIVDKANGPFVLENIASSDKRLLALPDSSHEVTLDVDRERVMVEVFDFIRARSKE
;
A
#
# COMPACT_ATOMS: atom_id res chain seq x y z
N MET A 1 22.85 -3.17 -8.34
CA MET A 1 21.53 -3.83 -8.45
C MET A 1 20.85 -3.36 -9.72
N THR A 2 20.36 -4.28 -10.54
CA THR A 2 19.63 -3.94 -11.77
C THR A 2 18.15 -3.92 -11.45
N ILE A 3 17.47 -2.80 -11.73
CA ILE A 3 16.03 -2.68 -11.56
C ILE A 3 15.34 -3.41 -12.74
N LEU A 4 14.32 -4.22 -12.45
CA LEU A 4 13.52 -4.88 -13.46
C LEU A 4 12.83 -3.83 -14.37
N PRO A 5 12.71 -4.10 -15.68
CA PRO A 5 12.00 -3.19 -16.59
C PRO A 5 10.60 -2.86 -16.09
N GLY A 6 10.27 -1.58 -16.01
CA GLY A 6 8.97 -1.10 -15.53
C GLY A 6 8.82 -0.98 -14.00
N ALA A 7 9.76 -1.51 -13.20
CA ALA A 7 9.68 -1.49 -11.73
C ALA A 7 10.18 -0.18 -11.08
N GLY A 8 10.57 0.81 -11.88
CA GLY A 8 11.11 2.09 -11.38
C GLY A 8 10.08 2.94 -10.64
N ALA A 9 10.59 3.89 -9.83
CA ALA A 9 9.75 4.90 -9.19
C ALA A 9 9.13 5.86 -10.21
N TYR A 10 8.00 6.45 -9.85
CA TYR A 10 7.33 7.48 -10.64
C TYR A 10 7.26 8.80 -9.88
N TRP A 11 7.41 9.88 -10.65
CA TRP A 11 7.13 11.23 -10.19
C TRP A 11 6.35 11.97 -11.27
N PHE A 12 5.25 12.59 -10.88
CA PHE A 12 4.47 13.47 -11.76
C PHE A 12 4.39 14.84 -11.12
N GLU A 13 4.82 15.86 -11.85
CA GLU A 13 4.62 17.26 -11.45
C GLU A 13 3.13 17.60 -11.51
N GLY A 14 2.67 18.46 -10.60
CA GLY A 14 1.28 18.85 -10.50
C GLY A 14 1.09 20.19 -9.81
N ASN A 15 -0.12 20.41 -9.29
CA ASN A 15 -0.45 21.58 -8.48
C ASN A 15 0.08 21.42 -7.03
N ASP A 16 -0.40 22.28 -6.12
CA ASP A 16 -0.01 22.32 -4.71
C ASP A 16 -0.63 21.20 -3.83
N ILE A 17 -1.31 20.23 -4.46
CA ILE A 17 -1.87 19.05 -3.81
C ILE A 17 -1.04 17.84 -4.21
N GLY A 18 -0.39 17.21 -3.24
CA GLY A 18 0.46 16.06 -3.45
C GLY A 18 -0.17 14.76 -2.94
N CYS A 19 0.07 13.65 -3.65
CA CYS A 19 -0.29 12.31 -3.21
C CYS A 19 0.92 11.38 -3.28
N LEU A 20 1.33 10.83 -2.12
CA LEU A 20 2.30 9.75 -2.03
C LEU A 20 1.57 8.42 -2.23
N LEU A 21 2.03 7.58 -3.17
CA LEU A 21 1.49 6.25 -3.42
C LEU A 21 2.48 5.17 -2.99
N VAL A 22 2.08 4.27 -2.09
CA VAL A 22 2.94 3.22 -1.53
C VAL A 22 2.42 1.85 -1.98
N HIS A 23 3.26 1.11 -2.74
CA HIS A 23 2.93 -0.22 -3.23
C HIS A 23 3.06 -1.30 -2.14
N GLY A 24 2.54 -2.51 -2.42
CA GLY A 24 2.53 -3.64 -1.50
C GLY A 24 3.85 -4.44 -1.46
N PHE A 25 3.90 -5.40 -0.54
CA PHE A 25 4.97 -6.37 -0.38
C PHE A 25 5.17 -7.19 -1.65
N THR A 26 6.41 -7.44 -2.04
CA THR A 26 6.86 -8.06 -3.29
C THR A 26 6.52 -7.29 -4.57
N GLY A 27 5.55 -6.36 -4.52
CA GLY A 27 5.12 -5.56 -5.66
C GLY A 27 6.09 -4.44 -6.05
N THR A 28 5.66 -3.58 -6.94
CA THR A 28 6.43 -2.43 -7.41
C THR A 28 5.51 -1.22 -7.62
N PRO A 29 6.03 -0.01 -7.88
CA PRO A 29 5.19 1.14 -8.23
C PRO A 29 4.22 0.88 -9.39
N GLN A 30 4.50 -0.11 -10.25
CA GLN A 30 3.59 -0.51 -11.34
C GLN A 30 2.21 -0.92 -10.83
N ASN A 31 2.11 -1.49 -9.62
CA ASN A 31 0.83 -1.90 -9.04
C ASN A 31 -0.09 -0.71 -8.72
N VAL A 32 0.46 0.47 -8.48
CA VAL A 32 -0.30 1.71 -8.23
C VAL A 32 -0.26 2.69 -9.42
N ARG A 33 0.34 2.29 -10.54
CA ARG A 33 0.52 3.15 -11.73
C ARG A 33 -0.79 3.67 -12.31
N PRO A 34 -1.86 2.87 -12.48
CA PRO A 34 -3.13 3.39 -13.00
C PRO A 34 -3.72 4.50 -12.13
N LEU A 35 -3.63 4.34 -10.79
CA LEU A 35 -4.06 5.38 -9.86
C LEU A 35 -3.17 6.63 -9.97
N ALA A 36 -1.85 6.46 -10.06
CA ALA A 36 -0.90 7.56 -10.24
C ALA A 36 -1.22 8.39 -11.50
N ASP A 37 -1.40 7.71 -12.64
CA ASP A 37 -1.74 8.34 -13.91
C ASP A 37 -3.11 9.05 -13.86
N TYR A 38 -4.08 8.47 -13.15
CA TYR A 38 -5.41 9.06 -12.99
C TYR A 38 -5.36 10.37 -12.19
N LEU A 39 -4.62 10.38 -11.07
CA LEU A 39 -4.45 11.58 -10.21
C LEU A 39 -3.62 12.65 -10.92
N ALA A 40 -2.53 12.28 -11.58
CA ALA A 40 -1.67 13.20 -12.32
C ALA A 40 -2.42 13.88 -13.48
N ARG A 41 -3.22 13.14 -14.25
CA ARG A 41 -4.08 13.73 -15.30
C ARG A 41 -5.12 14.73 -14.77
N ARG A 42 -5.38 14.72 -13.46
CA ARG A 42 -6.27 15.68 -12.76
C ARG A 42 -5.51 16.80 -12.07
N GLY A 43 -4.21 16.90 -12.34
CA GLY A 43 -3.36 18.02 -11.93
C GLY A 43 -2.67 17.82 -10.58
N LEU A 44 -2.80 16.68 -9.90
CA LEU A 44 -2.10 16.43 -8.64
C LEU A 44 -0.62 16.14 -8.90
N ALA A 45 0.25 16.58 -7.98
CA ALA A 45 1.60 16.07 -7.88
C ALA A 45 1.56 14.66 -7.27
N VAL A 46 2.23 13.68 -7.91
CA VAL A 46 2.20 12.29 -7.45
C VAL A 46 3.62 11.74 -7.32
N SER A 47 3.91 11.16 -6.17
CA SER A 47 5.13 10.41 -5.90
C SER A 47 4.80 8.95 -5.65
N ALA A 48 5.40 8.06 -6.41
CA ALA A 48 5.30 6.61 -6.21
C ALA A 48 6.71 6.01 -6.13
N PRO A 49 7.35 6.04 -4.94
CA PRO A 49 8.69 5.51 -4.75
C PRO A 49 8.70 3.99 -4.88
N ARG A 50 9.81 3.44 -5.35
CA ARG A 50 10.08 2.01 -5.28
C ARG A 50 10.68 1.70 -3.91
N MET A 51 10.01 0.90 -3.11
CA MET A 51 10.50 0.49 -1.81
C MET A 51 11.84 -0.29 -1.95
N PRO A 52 12.80 -0.10 -1.04
CA PRO A 52 14.05 -0.84 -1.04
C PRO A 52 13.84 -2.35 -1.15
N GLY A 53 14.68 -3.03 -1.93
CA GLY A 53 14.60 -4.47 -2.15
C GLY A 53 13.53 -4.93 -3.15
N HIS A 54 12.58 -4.07 -3.54
CA HIS A 54 11.54 -4.41 -4.51
C HIS A 54 11.98 -4.15 -5.96
N GLY A 55 11.49 -4.95 -6.90
CA GLY A 55 11.78 -4.79 -8.32
C GLY A 55 13.24 -5.01 -8.70
N THR A 56 13.96 -5.83 -7.96
CA THR A 56 15.37 -6.26 -8.20
C THR A 56 15.45 -7.78 -8.07
N THR A 57 15.80 -8.31 -6.89
CA THR A 57 15.81 -9.76 -6.60
C THR A 57 15.16 -10.06 -5.26
N VAL A 58 14.81 -11.32 -5.02
CA VAL A 58 14.21 -11.76 -3.74
C VAL A 58 15.22 -11.67 -2.60
N GLU A 59 16.51 -11.83 -2.87
CA GLU A 59 17.59 -11.65 -1.89
C GLU A 59 17.72 -10.19 -1.47
N ASP A 60 17.60 -9.26 -2.42
CA ASP A 60 17.58 -7.82 -2.13
C ASP A 60 16.37 -7.47 -1.24
N LEU A 61 15.21 -8.11 -1.48
CA LEU A 61 14.00 -7.92 -0.68
C LEU A 61 14.24 -8.42 0.75
N ASP A 62 14.82 -9.61 0.91
CA ASP A 62 15.10 -10.16 2.25
C ASP A 62 16.16 -9.35 3.01
N ALA A 63 17.13 -8.77 2.31
CA ALA A 63 18.15 -7.91 2.92
C ALA A 63 17.60 -6.57 3.43
N THR A 64 16.37 -6.22 3.06
CA THR A 64 15.67 -5.00 3.50
C THR A 64 14.58 -5.35 4.54
N GLY A 65 13.59 -4.53 4.72
CA GLY A 65 12.47 -4.82 5.61
C GLY A 65 11.66 -3.58 5.90
N PRO A 66 10.67 -3.68 6.80
CA PRO A 66 9.74 -2.60 7.08
C PRO A 66 10.40 -1.28 7.46
N GLN A 67 11.50 -1.31 8.20
CA GLN A 67 12.24 -0.09 8.58
C GLN A 67 12.80 0.65 7.36
N GLY A 68 13.37 -0.08 6.40
CA GLY A 68 13.86 0.50 5.15
C GLY A 68 12.72 1.02 4.26
N TRP A 69 11.59 0.30 4.22
CA TRP A 69 10.42 0.71 3.45
C TRP A 69 9.78 1.97 4.05
N LEU A 70 9.63 2.01 5.37
CA LEU A 70 9.12 3.18 6.07
C LEU A 70 10.06 4.38 5.86
N GLY A 71 11.38 4.20 5.97
CA GLY A 71 12.36 5.26 5.70
C GLY A 71 12.22 5.82 4.27
N ALA A 72 12.09 4.97 3.26
CA ALA A 72 11.89 5.41 1.87
C ALA A 72 10.55 6.15 1.67
N ALA A 73 9.49 5.73 2.37
CA ALA A 73 8.20 6.42 2.34
C ALA A 73 8.27 7.79 3.05
N GLU A 74 8.99 7.89 4.17
CA GLU A 74 9.26 9.15 4.87
C GLU A 74 10.07 10.14 4.01
N ASP A 75 11.11 9.66 3.32
CA ASP A 75 11.92 10.48 2.41
C ASP A 75 11.06 11.02 1.25
N ALA A 76 10.22 10.17 0.66
CA ALA A 76 9.31 10.56 -0.41
C ALA A 76 8.23 11.54 0.08
N LEU A 77 7.70 11.35 1.29
CA LEU A 77 6.77 12.28 1.94
C LEU A 77 7.43 13.64 2.18
N ALA A 78 8.66 13.65 2.68
CA ALA A 78 9.42 14.87 2.90
C ALA A 78 9.69 15.64 1.60
N GLU A 79 10.02 14.90 0.49
CA GLU A 79 10.17 15.50 -0.84
C GLU A 79 8.87 16.13 -1.33
N LEU A 80 7.76 15.43 -1.18
CA LEU A 80 6.45 15.90 -1.63
C LEU A 80 6.02 17.16 -0.86
N ARG A 81 6.29 17.21 0.46
CA ARG A 81 6.02 18.38 1.33
C ARG A 81 6.85 19.62 0.98
N ARG A 82 7.98 19.47 0.33
CA ARG A 82 8.75 20.64 -0.16
C ARG A 82 8.09 21.31 -1.36
N ARG A 83 7.19 20.62 -2.04
CA ARG A 83 6.57 21.06 -3.30
C ARG A 83 5.08 21.33 -3.20
N CYS A 84 4.42 20.69 -2.23
CA CYS A 84 2.97 20.74 -2.04
C CYS A 84 2.64 21.14 -0.60
N SER A 85 1.72 22.08 -0.42
CA SER A 85 1.24 22.51 0.90
C SER A 85 0.18 21.53 1.46
N THR A 86 -0.50 20.82 0.59
CA THR A 86 -1.54 19.85 0.97
C THR A 86 -1.11 18.45 0.52
N VAL A 87 -0.89 17.52 1.46
CA VAL A 87 -0.34 16.22 1.15
C VAL A 87 -1.21 15.10 1.69
N PHE A 88 -1.48 14.14 0.82
CA PHE A 88 -2.17 12.87 1.10
C PHE A 88 -1.20 11.69 0.93
N VAL A 89 -1.49 10.60 1.61
CA VAL A 89 -0.80 9.32 1.42
C VAL A 89 -1.83 8.25 1.08
N ALA A 90 -1.55 7.44 0.06
CA ALA A 90 -2.37 6.29 -0.29
C ALA A 90 -1.48 5.06 -0.45
N GLY A 91 -1.90 3.92 0.08
CA GLY A 91 -1.12 2.70 -0.02
C GLY A 91 -1.97 1.46 -0.11
N ILE A 92 -1.41 0.42 -0.74
CA ILE A 92 -2.08 -0.87 -0.92
C ILE A 92 -1.32 -1.98 -0.19
N SER A 93 -2.04 -2.92 0.41
CA SER A 93 -1.46 -4.08 1.10
C SER A 93 -0.47 -3.63 2.20
N MET A 94 0.74 -4.12 2.23
CA MET A 94 1.81 -3.63 3.13
C MET A 94 2.02 -2.11 2.98
N GLY A 95 1.87 -1.55 1.78
CA GLY A 95 1.87 -0.10 1.56
C GLY A 95 0.73 0.62 2.30
N GLY A 96 -0.42 -0.03 2.44
CA GLY A 96 -1.52 0.45 3.26
C GLY A 96 -1.21 0.43 4.76
N THR A 97 -0.50 -0.61 5.23
CA THR A 97 -0.01 -0.69 6.61
C THR A 97 1.03 0.41 6.89
N ILE A 98 1.97 0.65 5.95
CA ILE A 98 2.91 1.79 6.02
C ILE A 98 2.15 3.12 6.03
N THR A 99 1.07 3.25 5.25
CA THR A 99 0.22 4.45 5.24
C THR A 99 -0.42 4.72 6.59
N LEU A 100 -0.87 3.68 7.30
CA LEU A 100 -1.38 3.81 8.68
C LEU A 100 -0.27 4.23 9.65
N ASP A 101 0.94 3.70 9.49
CA ASP A 101 2.08 4.10 10.32
C ASP A 101 2.48 5.57 10.08
N LEU A 102 2.49 6.03 8.83
CA LEU A 102 2.69 7.43 8.49
C LEU A 102 1.57 8.31 9.07
N ALA A 103 0.31 7.88 9.00
CA ALA A 103 -0.83 8.62 9.52
C ALA A 103 -0.75 8.88 11.03
N ARG A 104 -0.27 7.91 11.82
CA ARG A 104 -0.10 8.08 13.27
C ARG A 104 1.09 8.99 13.62
N ARG A 105 2.13 9.03 12.78
CA ARG A 105 3.33 9.87 12.97
C ARG A 105 3.14 11.29 12.47
N HIS A 106 2.27 11.50 11.49
CA HIS A 106 2.07 12.76 10.79
C HIS A 106 0.61 13.24 10.88
N PRO A 107 0.17 13.78 12.03
CA PRO A 107 -1.20 14.25 12.22
C PRO A 107 -1.56 15.49 11.39
N ASP A 108 -0.60 16.06 10.67
CA ASP A 108 -0.74 17.19 9.74
C ASP A 108 -1.04 16.76 8.29
N LEU A 109 -1.05 15.47 7.98
CA LEU A 109 -1.50 14.99 6.67
C LEU A 109 -2.97 15.39 6.43
N ALA A 110 -3.27 15.82 5.20
CA ALA A 110 -4.62 16.21 4.81
C ALA A 110 -5.59 15.01 4.79
N GLY A 111 -5.07 13.79 4.65
CA GLY A 111 -5.79 12.55 4.76
C GLY A 111 -5.01 11.37 4.21
N VAL A 112 -5.52 10.17 4.46
CA VAL A 112 -4.92 8.93 3.98
C VAL A 112 -5.93 8.00 3.34
N VAL A 113 -5.47 7.22 2.35
CA VAL A 113 -6.25 6.15 1.71
C VAL A 113 -5.54 4.82 1.95
N VAL A 114 -6.21 3.91 2.59
CA VAL A 114 -5.69 2.60 2.99
C VAL A 114 -6.43 1.52 2.22
N MET A 115 -5.73 0.81 1.35
CA MET A 115 -6.31 -0.18 0.46
C MET A 115 -5.80 -1.57 0.82
N ALA A 116 -6.70 -2.52 1.06
CA ALA A 116 -6.41 -3.94 1.32
C ALA A 116 -5.25 -4.18 2.32
N ALA A 117 -5.14 -3.33 3.36
CA ALA A 117 -4.02 -3.36 4.31
C ALA A 117 -4.17 -4.47 5.35
N PRO A 118 -3.17 -5.34 5.57
CA PRO A 118 -3.16 -6.26 6.68
C PRO A 118 -2.87 -5.51 7.99
N VAL A 119 -3.70 -5.71 9.00
CA VAL A 119 -3.52 -5.24 10.38
C VAL A 119 -3.89 -6.31 11.42
N LEU A 120 -4.73 -7.28 11.03
CA LEU A 120 -4.98 -8.47 11.84
C LEU A 120 -3.79 -9.43 11.76
N ALA A 121 -3.71 -10.33 12.73
CA ALA A 121 -2.68 -11.36 12.71
C ALA A 121 -2.76 -12.21 11.43
N LEU A 122 -1.62 -12.54 10.87
CA LEU A 122 -1.49 -13.39 9.69
C LEU A 122 -1.24 -14.85 10.14
N ASP A 123 -2.15 -15.38 10.95
CA ASP A 123 -2.00 -16.66 11.66
C ASP A 123 -1.70 -17.84 10.71
N ALA A 124 -2.22 -17.78 9.47
CA ALA A 124 -1.96 -18.80 8.46
C ALA A 124 -0.48 -18.83 7.99
N LEU A 125 0.25 -17.74 8.14
CA LEU A 125 1.66 -17.63 7.77
C LEU A 125 2.61 -17.89 8.95
N GLU A 126 2.10 -17.81 10.18
CA GLU A 126 2.91 -17.97 11.39
C GLU A 126 3.68 -19.31 11.45
N PRO A 127 3.08 -20.47 11.12
CA PRO A 127 3.83 -21.73 11.11
C PRO A 127 5.00 -21.75 10.12
N LEU A 128 4.88 -20.99 9.00
CA LEU A 128 5.94 -20.93 7.99
C LEU A 128 7.16 -20.15 8.48
N VAL A 129 6.95 -19.11 9.26
CA VAL A 129 8.05 -18.26 9.74
C VAL A 129 8.65 -18.77 11.05
N GLN A 130 7.92 -19.60 11.83
CA GLN A 130 8.40 -20.16 13.09
C GLN A 130 9.14 -21.50 12.92
N ASP A 131 9.08 -22.15 11.75
CA ASP A 131 9.81 -23.39 11.51
C ASP A 131 11.33 -23.12 11.49
N PRO A 132 12.13 -23.74 12.40
CA PRO A 132 13.58 -23.56 12.42
C PRO A 132 14.28 -24.11 11.17
N ASP A 133 13.66 -25.04 10.47
CA ASP A 133 14.17 -25.65 9.22
C ASP A 133 13.52 -25.04 7.97
N ARG A 134 12.88 -23.87 8.11
CA ARG A 134 12.18 -23.18 7.01
C ARG A 134 13.09 -22.91 5.83
N PRO A 135 12.59 -22.99 4.59
CA PRO A 135 13.34 -22.60 3.40
C PRO A 135 13.58 -21.07 3.41
N PHE A 136 14.48 -20.60 2.55
CA PHE A 136 14.70 -19.17 2.37
C PHE A 136 13.44 -18.45 1.90
N SER A 137 12.72 -19.02 0.93
CA SER A 137 11.49 -18.46 0.38
C SER A 137 10.45 -19.56 0.12
N VAL A 138 9.20 -19.13 -0.04
CA VAL A 138 8.08 -19.98 -0.48
C VAL A 138 7.38 -19.31 -1.65
N PRO A 139 6.65 -20.07 -2.50
CA PRO A 139 5.81 -19.47 -3.53
C PRO A 139 4.85 -18.45 -2.92
N ALA A 140 4.77 -17.28 -3.51
CA ALA A 140 3.84 -16.25 -3.06
C ALA A 140 2.40 -16.67 -3.35
N PRO A 141 1.42 -16.42 -2.44
CA PRO A 141 0.03 -16.81 -2.65
C PRO A 141 -0.56 -16.30 -3.97
N TRP A 142 -0.19 -15.09 -4.38
CA TRP A 142 -0.61 -14.50 -5.66
C TRP A 142 -0.03 -15.20 -6.89
N ALA A 143 1.08 -15.93 -6.76
CA ALA A 143 1.63 -16.73 -7.87
C ALA A 143 0.70 -17.89 -8.26
N THR A 144 -0.18 -18.34 -7.36
CA THR A 144 -1.12 -19.44 -7.57
C THR A 144 -2.54 -18.97 -7.90
N VAL A 145 -2.90 -17.74 -7.57
CA VAL A 145 -4.27 -17.19 -7.71
C VAL A 145 -4.46 -16.38 -8.99
N GLY A 146 -3.40 -16.19 -9.79
CA GLY A 146 -3.48 -15.46 -11.06
C GLY A 146 -3.83 -13.98 -10.92
N VAL A 147 -3.57 -13.37 -9.77
CA VAL A 147 -3.91 -11.97 -9.43
C VAL A 147 -3.11 -10.94 -10.24
N LEU A 148 -2.13 -11.39 -11.02
CA LEU A 148 -1.45 -10.53 -12.00
C LEU A 148 -2.27 -10.56 -13.29
N THR A 149 -3.25 -9.75 -13.33
CA THR A 149 -4.35 -9.57 -14.27
C THR A 149 -3.89 -9.38 -15.72
N GLU A 150 -3.61 -10.47 -16.42
CA GLU A 150 -3.59 -10.46 -17.88
C GLU A 150 -4.98 -10.11 -18.45
N ASP A 151 -6.04 -10.44 -17.71
CA ASP A 151 -7.43 -10.30 -18.15
C ASP A 151 -7.94 -8.85 -18.27
N VAL A 152 -7.32 -7.89 -17.58
CA VAL A 152 -7.73 -6.46 -17.66
C VAL A 152 -6.72 -5.56 -18.37
N GLY A 153 -5.68 -6.13 -18.98
CA GLY A 153 -4.71 -5.38 -19.79
C GLY A 153 -3.81 -4.44 -18.99
N VAL A 154 -3.79 -4.56 -17.66
CA VAL A 154 -2.97 -3.77 -16.73
C VAL A 154 -2.22 -4.74 -15.83
N GLY A 155 -0.94 -4.99 -16.13
CA GLY A 155 -0.09 -5.90 -15.35
C GLY A 155 0.62 -5.21 -14.19
N GLY A 156 0.61 -5.81 -13.02
CA GLY A 156 1.55 -5.50 -11.94
C GLY A 156 2.90 -6.22 -12.15
N ILE A 157 3.94 -5.76 -11.47
CA ILE A 157 5.24 -6.46 -11.39
C ILE A 157 5.45 -6.81 -9.93
N ALA A 158 5.53 -8.11 -9.64
CA ALA A 158 5.77 -8.61 -8.28
C ALA A 158 6.67 -9.85 -8.33
N TYR A 159 7.34 -10.16 -7.22
CA TYR A 159 8.04 -11.43 -7.08
C TYR A 159 7.02 -12.57 -6.93
N LEU A 160 7.35 -13.72 -7.55
CA LEU A 160 6.56 -14.95 -7.43
C LEU A 160 6.96 -15.77 -6.19
N GLU A 161 7.98 -15.33 -5.47
CA GLU A 161 8.47 -15.93 -4.24
C GLU A 161 8.47 -14.90 -3.12
N MET A 162 8.26 -15.38 -1.90
CA MET A 162 8.18 -14.59 -0.69
C MET A 162 9.25 -15.08 0.30
N PRO A 163 10.33 -14.30 0.52
CA PRO A 163 11.35 -14.63 1.50
C PRO A 163 10.78 -14.63 2.91
N LEU A 164 11.03 -15.69 3.68
CA LEU A 164 10.42 -15.87 5.00
C LEU A 164 11.03 -14.97 6.07
N GLY A 165 12.31 -14.59 5.93
CA GLY A 165 12.95 -13.67 6.89
C GLY A 165 12.33 -12.27 6.88
N VAL A 166 12.12 -11.69 5.71
CA VAL A 166 11.46 -10.38 5.61
C VAL A 166 9.96 -10.45 5.86
N LEU A 167 9.32 -11.59 5.57
CA LEU A 167 7.91 -11.82 5.93
C LEU A 167 7.71 -11.76 7.45
N GLU A 168 8.56 -12.44 8.22
CA GLU A 168 8.52 -12.42 9.68
C GLU A 168 8.62 -10.99 10.22
N ARG A 169 9.60 -10.21 9.76
CA ARG A 169 9.75 -8.80 10.13
C ARG A 169 8.54 -7.95 9.70
N GLY A 170 7.92 -8.29 8.56
CA GLY A 170 6.68 -7.67 8.08
C GLY A 170 5.51 -7.94 9.01
N MET A 171 5.37 -9.17 9.52
CA MET A 171 4.33 -9.55 10.47
C MET A 171 4.50 -8.83 11.81
N GLU A 172 5.73 -8.70 12.32
CA GLU A 172 6.03 -7.90 13.51
C GLU A 172 5.61 -6.43 13.31
N PHE A 173 5.96 -5.84 12.17
CA PHE A 173 5.57 -4.47 11.84
C PHE A 173 4.05 -4.30 11.77
N VAL A 174 3.32 -5.25 11.19
CA VAL A 174 1.84 -5.26 11.19
C VAL A 174 1.29 -5.24 12.63
N GLY A 175 1.88 -6.02 13.53
CA GLY A 175 1.55 -6.03 14.95
C GLY A 175 1.77 -4.67 15.63
N ASP A 176 2.89 -4.00 15.36
CA ASP A 176 3.22 -2.68 15.89
C ASP A 176 2.25 -1.60 15.38
N VAL A 177 1.89 -1.63 14.09
CA VAL A 177 0.91 -0.70 13.51
C VAL A 177 -0.47 -0.94 14.10
N ARG A 178 -0.88 -2.20 14.24
CA ARG A 178 -2.15 -2.57 14.90
C ARG A 178 -2.25 -2.00 16.30
N ALA A 179 -1.19 -2.11 17.10
CA ALA A 179 -1.16 -1.58 18.46
C ALA A 179 -1.30 -0.05 18.52
N GLY A 180 -0.88 0.66 17.46
CA GLY A 180 -0.91 2.12 17.36
C GLY A 180 -2.10 2.70 16.58
N LEU A 181 -3.11 1.91 16.19
CA LEU A 181 -4.23 2.40 15.38
C LEU A 181 -4.99 3.57 16.02
N SER A 182 -5.09 3.59 17.35
CA SER A 182 -5.77 4.67 18.08
C SER A 182 -5.10 6.05 17.95
N ASP A 183 -3.87 6.10 17.42
CA ASP A 183 -3.16 7.35 17.16
C ASP A 183 -3.44 7.92 15.75
N VAL A 184 -4.09 7.16 14.87
CA VAL A 184 -4.52 7.62 13.55
C VAL A 184 -5.72 8.54 13.69
N ARG A 185 -5.53 9.84 13.48
CA ARG A 185 -6.54 10.90 13.66
C ARG A 185 -6.90 11.64 12.39
N VAL A 186 -6.10 11.49 11.33
CA VAL A 186 -6.29 12.17 10.05
C VAL A 186 -7.51 11.61 9.30
N PRO A 187 -8.14 12.37 8.40
CA PRO A 187 -9.17 11.85 7.51
C PRO A 187 -8.73 10.56 6.83
N THR A 188 -9.57 9.52 6.87
CA THR A 188 -9.17 8.17 6.43
C THR A 188 -10.24 7.54 5.53
N LEU A 189 -9.84 7.16 4.31
CA LEU A 189 -10.62 6.30 3.42
C LEU A 189 -10.03 4.89 3.44
N LEU A 190 -10.84 3.90 3.78
CA LEU A 190 -10.50 2.48 3.73
C LEU A 190 -11.15 1.86 2.49
N ILE A 191 -10.42 1.03 1.73
CA ILE A 191 -10.93 0.33 0.55
C ILE A 191 -10.50 -1.14 0.62
N TYR A 192 -11.47 -2.05 0.60
CA TYR A 192 -11.20 -3.49 0.66
C TYR A 192 -12.08 -4.25 -0.33
N GLY A 193 -11.48 -5.26 -0.97
CA GLY A 193 -12.19 -6.19 -1.82
C GLY A 193 -12.83 -7.31 -0.98
N ASP A 194 -14.10 -7.65 -1.25
CA ASP A 194 -14.78 -8.76 -0.57
C ASP A 194 -14.32 -10.12 -1.09
N ALA A 195 -13.76 -10.17 -2.32
CA ALA A 195 -13.18 -11.35 -2.93
C ALA A 195 -11.65 -11.49 -2.67
N ASP A 196 -11.08 -10.70 -1.76
CA ASP A 196 -9.67 -10.76 -1.38
C ASP A 196 -9.35 -12.08 -0.65
N LEU A 197 -8.47 -12.89 -1.27
CA LEU A 197 -8.00 -14.17 -0.73
C LEU A 197 -6.63 -14.06 -0.03
N ILE A 198 -6.03 -12.86 -0.02
CA ILE A 198 -4.70 -12.60 0.56
C ILE A 198 -4.85 -11.93 1.93
N VAL A 199 -5.67 -10.88 2.00
CA VAL A 199 -5.93 -10.11 3.21
C VAL A 199 -7.41 -10.21 3.53
N ASP A 200 -7.74 -10.84 4.65
CA ASP A 200 -9.13 -11.00 5.09
C ASP A 200 -9.83 -9.64 5.16
N LYS A 201 -11.01 -9.55 4.54
CA LYS A 201 -11.84 -8.34 4.52
C LYS A 201 -12.21 -7.82 5.91
N ALA A 202 -12.12 -8.64 6.96
CA ALA A 202 -12.30 -8.22 8.35
C ALA A 202 -11.30 -7.14 8.79
N ASN A 203 -10.16 -6.99 8.09
CA ASN A 203 -9.21 -5.92 8.35
C ASN A 203 -9.83 -4.53 8.17
N GLY A 204 -10.69 -4.33 7.16
CA GLY A 204 -11.35 -3.04 6.90
C GLY A 204 -12.20 -2.55 8.08
N PRO A 205 -13.23 -3.30 8.52
CA PRO A 205 -14.01 -2.98 9.70
C PRO A 205 -13.16 -2.81 10.96
N PHE A 206 -12.15 -3.69 11.15
CA PHE A 206 -11.26 -3.61 12.31
C PHE A 206 -10.50 -2.27 12.35
N VAL A 207 -9.90 -1.85 11.22
CA VAL A 207 -9.24 -0.52 11.15
C VAL A 207 -10.25 0.59 11.41
N LEU A 208 -11.42 0.54 10.75
CA LEU A 208 -12.48 1.55 10.91
C LEU A 208 -12.86 1.75 12.37
N GLU A 209 -12.99 0.68 13.14
CA GLU A 209 -13.41 0.73 14.56
C GLU A 209 -12.29 1.26 15.46
N ASN A 210 -11.02 0.95 15.16
CA ASN A 210 -9.89 1.18 16.07
C ASN A 210 -9.10 2.47 15.81
N ILE A 211 -9.28 3.16 14.68
CA ILE A 211 -8.67 4.49 14.44
C ILE A 211 -9.49 5.60 15.11
N ALA A 212 -8.79 6.64 15.61
CA ALA A 212 -9.41 7.78 16.28
C ALA A 212 -9.86 8.90 15.33
N SER A 213 -9.72 8.72 14.01
CA SER A 213 -10.22 9.68 13.04
C SER A 213 -11.73 9.89 13.18
N SER A 214 -12.19 11.14 13.21
CA SER A 214 -13.60 11.51 13.17
C SER A 214 -14.18 11.57 11.74
N ASP A 215 -13.30 11.66 10.73
CA ASP A 215 -13.64 11.64 9.31
C ASP A 215 -13.09 10.36 8.69
N LYS A 216 -13.85 9.28 8.79
CA LYS A 216 -13.45 7.96 8.32
C LYS A 216 -14.60 7.22 7.65
N ARG A 217 -14.30 6.51 6.57
CA ARG A 217 -15.27 5.63 5.90
C ARG A 217 -14.61 4.40 5.30
N LEU A 218 -15.39 3.36 5.15
CA LEU A 218 -15.00 2.12 4.49
C LEU A 218 -15.79 1.98 3.18
N LEU A 219 -15.07 1.72 2.09
CA LEU A 219 -15.59 1.29 0.80
C LEU A 219 -15.32 -0.21 0.65
N ALA A 220 -16.35 -1.02 0.68
CA ALA A 220 -16.27 -2.43 0.30
C ALA A 220 -16.53 -2.58 -1.20
N LEU A 221 -15.75 -3.45 -1.85
CA LEU A 221 -15.81 -3.75 -3.27
C LEU A 221 -16.18 -5.23 -3.44
N PRO A 222 -17.45 -5.56 -3.69
CA PRO A 222 -17.95 -6.95 -3.66
C PRO A 222 -17.22 -7.89 -4.62
N ASP A 223 -16.84 -7.38 -5.80
CA ASP A 223 -16.30 -8.17 -6.91
C ASP A 223 -14.77 -8.09 -7.03
N SER A 224 -14.13 -7.22 -6.26
CA SER A 224 -12.67 -7.02 -6.32
C SER A 224 -11.92 -7.94 -5.36
N SER A 225 -10.77 -8.41 -5.84
CA SER A 225 -9.77 -9.17 -5.09
C SER A 225 -8.78 -8.24 -4.37
N HIS A 226 -7.55 -8.73 -4.12
CA HIS A 226 -6.52 -8.00 -3.36
C HIS A 226 -6.00 -6.73 -4.05
N GLU A 227 -5.71 -6.79 -5.34
CA GLU A 227 -5.09 -5.69 -6.10
C GLU A 227 -6.16 -4.70 -6.61
N VAL A 228 -6.90 -4.07 -5.69
CA VAL A 228 -8.05 -3.18 -5.99
C VAL A 228 -7.71 -2.03 -6.97
N THR A 229 -6.43 -1.68 -7.11
CA THR A 229 -5.96 -0.66 -8.06
C THR A 229 -5.83 -1.17 -9.49
N LEU A 230 -5.86 -2.49 -9.68
CA LEU A 230 -5.71 -3.17 -10.98
C LEU A 230 -6.95 -3.99 -11.36
N ASP A 231 -7.83 -4.27 -10.42
CA ASP A 231 -8.96 -5.18 -10.55
C ASP A 231 -10.20 -4.56 -11.21
N VAL A 232 -11.29 -5.30 -11.22
CA VAL A 232 -12.55 -4.95 -11.92
C VAL A 232 -13.13 -3.61 -11.49
N ASP A 233 -13.02 -3.25 -10.21
CA ASP A 233 -13.50 -1.96 -9.67
C ASP A 233 -12.45 -0.83 -9.70
N ARG A 234 -11.28 -1.00 -10.37
CA ARG A 234 -10.20 -0.01 -10.37
C ARG A 234 -10.63 1.41 -10.73
N GLU A 235 -11.56 1.55 -11.68
CA GLU A 235 -12.07 2.87 -12.07
C GLU A 235 -12.85 3.53 -10.93
N ARG A 236 -13.67 2.76 -10.22
CA ARG A 236 -14.38 3.21 -9.02
C ARG A 236 -13.39 3.60 -7.93
N VAL A 237 -12.36 2.80 -7.69
CA VAL A 237 -11.28 3.12 -6.72
C VAL A 237 -10.63 4.46 -7.06
N MET A 238 -10.25 4.68 -8.34
CA MET A 238 -9.62 5.93 -8.77
C MET A 238 -10.53 7.14 -8.53
N VAL A 239 -11.83 7.03 -8.83
CA VAL A 239 -12.82 8.10 -8.61
C VAL A 239 -12.96 8.39 -7.11
N GLU A 240 -13.14 7.36 -6.29
CA GLU A 240 -13.32 7.50 -4.85
C GLU A 240 -12.10 8.11 -4.15
N VAL A 241 -10.88 7.72 -4.58
CA VAL A 241 -9.63 8.31 -4.07
C VAL A 241 -9.53 9.78 -4.47
N PHE A 242 -9.80 10.12 -5.73
CA PHE A 242 -9.73 11.50 -6.19
C PHE A 242 -10.78 12.38 -5.49
N ASP A 243 -12.02 11.91 -5.36
CA ASP A 243 -13.09 12.66 -4.70
C ASP A 243 -12.80 12.83 -3.19
N PHE A 244 -12.20 11.83 -2.55
CA PHE A 244 -11.73 11.94 -1.16
C PHE A 244 -10.67 13.04 -1.01
N ILE A 245 -9.67 13.08 -1.91
CA ILE A 245 -8.62 14.09 -1.94
C ILE A 245 -9.23 15.47 -2.19
N ARG A 246 -10.02 15.61 -3.25
CA ARG A 246 -10.63 16.88 -3.64
C ARG A 246 -11.49 17.50 -2.53
N ALA A 247 -12.28 16.69 -1.84
CA ALA A 247 -13.16 17.16 -0.76
C ALA A 247 -12.40 17.69 0.46
N ARG A 248 -11.10 17.35 0.60
CA ARG A 248 -10.24 17.73 1.75
C ARG A 248 -9.08 18.64 1.35
N SER A 249 -8.96 18.94 0.08
CA SER A 249 -8.05 19.98 -0.42
C SER A 249 -8.75 21.34 -0.27
N LYS A 250 -8.08 22.28 0.42
CA LYS A 250 -8.55 23.66 0.45
C LYS A 250 -8.39 24.24 -0.95
N GLU A 251 -9.44 24.85 -1.49
CA GLU A 251 -9.36 25.70 -2.67
C GLU A 251 -8.44 26.91 -2.43
#